data_61196b66a7154c87bf02e7be4fd356b8
#
_entry.id   61196b66a7154c87bf02e7be4fd356b8
#
_cell.length_a   1.000
_cell.length_b   1.000
_cell.length_c   1.000
_cell.angle_alpha   90.00
_cell.angle_beta   90.00
_cell.angle_gamma   90.00
#
_symmetry.space_group_name_H-M   'P 1'
#
loop_
_entity.id
_entity.type
_entity.pdbx_description
1 polymer ?
#
loop_
_entity_poly.entity_id
_entity_poly.type
_entity_poly.pdbx_seq_one_letter_code
_entity_poly.pdbx_strand_id
1 'polypeptide(L)'
;LLSRAGEVLMQVKDSVMSSGLGMGDLWFDLICFVLLLSASQAIEFRVNASTGGLDILAKIINKFMHFDIGMSVSIGGALICCTAFFINDFRMVVIGLIGTWLNGIVINYFTASLDRRKRVCIISREYERIRAYIVNDLVRGCTLYTIEGGYTGEVSKEIQSLLTQEEFASLMAYIRENDIKAF
;
A
#
# COMPACT_ATOMS: atom_id res chain seq x y z
N LEU A 1 -15.57 24.40 9.22
CA LEU A 1 -15.34 22.98 8.84
C LEU A 1 -14.25 22.33 9.71
N LEU A 2 -13.11 22.98 9.94
CA LEU A 2 -12.01 22.45 10.76
C LEU A 2 -12.39 22.28 12.25
N SER A 3 -13.22 23.17 12.83
CA SER A 3 -13.66 23.06 14.22
C SER A 3 -14.58 21.85 14.43
N ARG A 4 -15.47 21.57 13.50
CA ARG A 4 -16.35 20.38 13.57
C ARG A 4 -15.59 19.06 13.44
N ALA A 5 -14.55 19.03 12.57
CA ALA A 5 -13.71 17.85 12.47
C ALA A 5 -12.92 17.56 13.77
N GLY A 6 -12.45 18.61 14.46
CA GLY A 6 -11.81 18.50 15.76
C GLY A 6 -12.75 17.99 16.84
N GLU A 7 -14.00 18.46 16.87
CA GLU A 7 -15.01 17.99 17.82
C GLU A 7 -15.42 16.52 17.59
N VAL A 8 -15.57 16.13 16.33
CA VAL A 8 -15.87 14.73 15.97
C VAL A 8 -14.69 13.82 16.33
N LEU A 9 -13.45 14.24 16.12
CA LEU A 9 -12.26 13.49 16.52
C LEU A 9 -12.15 13.36 18.05
N MET A 10 -12.46 14.40 18.79
CA MET A 10 -12.53 14.32 20.26
C MET A 10 -13.65 13.40 20.74
N GLN A 11 -14.84 13.48 20.16
CA GLN A 11 -15.95 12.59 20.47
C GLN A 11 -15.64 11.12 20.18
N VAL A 12 -15.00 10.85 19.03
CA VAL A 12 -14.56 9.48 18.68
C VAL A 12 -13.48 9.00 19.65
N LYS A 13 -12.51 9.85 20.00
CA LYS A 13 -11.49 9.54 21.00
C LYS A 13 -12.12 9.20 22.36
N ASP A 14 -13.04 10.04 22.84
CA ASP A 14 -13.69 9.84 24.12
C ASP A 14 -14.63 8.62 24.13
N SER A 15 -15.31 8.34 23.01
CA SER A 15 -16.13 7.14 22.83
C SER A 15 -15.28 5.88 22.79
N VAL A 16 -14.13 5.89 22.14
CA VAL A 16 -13.19 4.75 22.10
C VAL A 16 -12.56 4.52 23.47
N MET A 17 -12.20 5.58 24.19
CA MET A 17 -11.64 5.47 25.55
C MET A 17 -12.70 5.06 26.59
N SER A 18 -13.96 5.50 26.45
CA SER A 18 -15.05 5.16 27.37
C SER A 18 -15.66 3.78 27.10
N SER A 19 -15.54 3.25 25.88
CA SER A 19 -16.09 1.94 25.51
C SER A 19 -15.25 0.74 25.99
N GLY A 20 -14.20 0.97 26.80
CA GLY A 20 -13.38 -0.11 27.36
C GLY A 20 -12.64 -0.94 26.30
N LEU A 21 -12.44 -0.39 25.09
CA LEU A 21 -11.62 -1.02 24.06
C LEU A 21 -10.13 -1.10 24.46
N GLY A 22 -9.70 -0.29 25.44
CA GLY A 22 -8.43 -0.52 26.09
C GLY A 22 -8.56 -1.76 26.98
N MET A 23 -8.00 -2.90 26.55
CA MET A 23 -8.00 -4.14 27.35
C MET A 23 -7.10 -4.02 28.59
N GLY A 24 -6.66 -2.80 28.93
CA GLY A 24 -5.76 -2.55 30.06
C GLY A 24 -4.32 -3.00 29.81
N ASP A 25 -4.06 -3.54 28.64
CA ASP A 25 -2.73 -3.99 28.24
C ASP A 25 -2.11 -2.98 27.26
N LEU A 26 -1.15 -2.21 27.77
CA LEU A 26 -0.49 -1.13 27.02
C LEU A 26 0.09 -1.61 25.66
N TRP A 27 0.54 -2.84 25.60
CA TRP A 27 1.12 -3.42 24.37
C TRP A 27 0.08 -3.75 23.33
N PHE A 28 -1.08 -4.26 23.74
CA PHE A 28 -2.18 -4.54 22.85
C PHE A 28 -2.75 -3.26 22.25
N ASP A 29 -2.97 -2.25 23.08
CA ASP A 29 -3.46 -0.95 22.63
C ASP A 29 -2.48 -0.27 21.67
N LEU A 30 -1.17 -0.37 21.92
CA LEU A 30 -0.13 0.11 21.02
C LEU A 30 -0.20 -0.57 19.64
N ILE A 31 -0.32 -1.89 19.61
CA ILE A 31 -0.37 -2.66 18.34
C ILE A 31 -1.62 -2.28 17.54
N CYS A 32 -2.79 -2.24 18.17
CA CYS A 32 -4.03 -1.85 17.51
C CYS A 32 -3.96 -0.42 16.96
N PHE A 33 -3.44 0.51 17.76
CA PHE A 33 -3.27 1.90 17.35
C PHE A 33 -2.32 2.04 16.16
N VAL A 34 -1.16 1.37 16.20
CA VAL A 34 -0.18 1.39 15.11
C VAL A 34 -0.77 0.81 13.83
N LEU A 35 -1.49 -0.31 13.89
CA LEU A 35 -2.10 -0.92 12.70
C LEU A 35 -3.12 0.01 12.04
N LEU A 36 -4.03 0.60 12.82
CA LEU A 36 -5.05 1.51 12.30
C LEU A 36 -4.44 2.80 11.74
N LEU A 37 -3.48 3.37 12.45
CA LEU A 37 -2.77 4.57 12.02
C LEU A 37 -2.00 4.33 10.73
N SER A 38 -1.24 3.24 10.66
CA SER A 38 -0.44 2.88 9.48
C SER A 38 -1.31 2.63 8.25
N ALA A 39 -2.46 1.98 8.41
CA ALA A 39 -3.39 1.74 7.32
C ALA A 39 -3.95 3.05 6.75
N SER A 40 -4.36 3.99 7.63
CA SER A 40 -4.83 5.32 7.21
C SER A 40 -3.74 6.09 6.48
N GLN A 41 -2.54 6.16 7.03
CA GLN A 41 -1.40 6.85 6.43
C GLN A 41 -1.00 6.25 5.08
N ALA A 42 -1.03 4.93 4.92
CA ALA A 42 -0.73 4.29 3.64
C ALA A 42 -1.72 4.70 2.53
N ILE A 43 -3.01 4.82 2.87
CA ILE A 43 -4.03 5.29 1.94
C ILE A 43 -3.80 6.76 1.57
N GLU A 44 -3.49 7.62 2.55
CA GLU A 44 -3.19 9.04 2.34
C GLU A 44 -1.98 9.23 1.44
N PHE A 45 -0.91 8.49 1.68
CA PHE A 45 0.31 8.56 0.86
C PHE A 45 0.06 8.11 -0.58
N ARG A 46 -0.81 7.10 -0.78
CA ARG A 46 -1.19 6.63 -2.13
C ARG A 46 -1.89 7.71 -2.95
N VAL A 47 -2.78 8.49 -2.33
CA VAL A 47 -3.47 9.61 -3.01
C VAL A 47 -2.67 10.92 -3.01
N ASN A 48 -1.40 10.87 -2.60
CA ASN A 48 -0.52 12.02 -2.43
C ASN A 48 -1.06 13.10 -1.47
N ALA A 49 -1.99 12.72 -0.58
CA ALA A 49 -2.48 13.57 0.48
C ALA A 49 -1.52 13.57 1.67
N SER A 50 -1.77 14.42 2.66
CA SER A 50 -1.03 14.50 3.92
C SER A 50 -1.94 15.12 4.98
N THR A 51 -1.88 14.60 6.20
CA THR A 51 -2.62 15.15 7.36
C THR A 51 -2.09 16.51 7.81
N GLY A 52 -0.94 16.95 7.29
CA GLY A 52 -0.35 18.25 7.64
C GLY A 52 0.63 18.24 8.81
N GLY A 53 0.94 17.04 9.36
CA GLY A 53 1.87 16.88 10.48
C GLY A 53 3.23 16.31 10.06
N LEU A 54 3.65 15.26 10.75
CA LEU A 54 4.89 14.49 10.50
C LEU A 54 4.98 13.94 9.06
N ASP A 55 3.86 13.74 8.41
CA ASP A 55 3.77 13.23 7.04
C ASP A 55 4.47 14.16 6.04
N ILE A 56 4.44 15.48 6.28
CA ILE A 56 5.16 16.45 5.44
C ILE A 56 6.67 16.25 5.60
N LEU A 57 7.15 16.11 6.83
CA LEU A 57 8.57 15.85 7.10
C LEU A 57 9.00 14.52 6.47
N ALA A 58 8.18 13.48 6.59
CA ALA A 58 8.43 12.18 5.97
C ALA A 58 8.53 12.28 4.44
N LYS A 59 7.64 13.04 3.78
CA LYS A 59 7.70 13.28 2.34
C LYS A 59 8.94 14.10 1.93
N ILE A 60 9.36 15.06 2.75
CA ILE A 60 10.59 15.82 2.51
C ILE A 60 11.79 14.88 2.61
N ILE A 61 11.91 14.07 3.67
CA ILE A 61 12.99 13.10 3.84
C ILE A 61 13.01 12.10 2.68
N ASN A 62 11.87 11.54 2.30
CA ASN A 62 11.74 10.64 1.15
C ASN A 62 12.26 11.29 -0.14
N LYS A 63 11.88 12.55 -0.41
CA LYS A 63 12.29 13.28 -1.62
C LYS A 63 13.78 13.55 -1.68
N PHE A 64 14.41 13.93 -0.58
CA PHE A 64 15.83 14.28 -0.55
C PHE A 64 16.76 13.07 -0.37
N MET A 65 16.37 12.11 0.44
CA MET A 65 17.21 10.95 0.78
C MET A 65 16.86 9.69 0.00
N HIS A 66 15.77 9.69 -0.78
CA HIS A 66 15.29 8.54 -1.57
C HIS A 66 15.04 7.28 -0.72
N PHE A 67 14.71 7.44 0.56
CA PHE A 67 14.27 6.35 1.42
C PHE A 67 12.81 6.00 1.17
N ASP A 68 12.40 4.78 1.51
CA ASP A 68 11.00 4.40 1.49
C ASP A 68 10.17 5.30 2.41
N ILE A 69 8.88 5.49 2.07
CA ILE A 69 7.97 6.36 2.82
C ILE A 69 7.90 5.95 4.29
N GLY A 70 7.76 4.65 4.59
CA GLY A 70 7.70 4.17 5.96
C GLY A 70 9.00 4.39 6.74
N MET A 71 10.15 4.26 6.09
CA MET A 71 11.44 4.58 6.71
C MET A 71 11.56 6.08 7.01
N SER A 72 11.08 6.92 6.11
CA SER A 72 11.05 8.38 6.30
C SER A 72 10.14 8.79 7.47
N VAL A 73 8.99 8.12 7.62
CA VAL A 73 8.08 8.32 8.79
C VAL A 73 8.77 7.89 10.08
N SER A 74 9.46 6.74 10.08
CA SER A 74 10.19 6.24 11.26
C SER A 74 11.29 7.20 11.69
N ILE A 75 12.06 7.75 10.75
CA ILE A 75 13.12 8.73 11.05
C ILE A 75 12.51 10.01 11.63
N GLY A 76 11.46 10.54 11.01
CA GLY A 76 10.76 11.73 11.50
C GLY A 76 10.19 11.53 12.91
N GLY A 77 9.57 10.39 13.17
CA GLY A 77 9.04 10.02 14.47
C GLY A 77 10.13 9.82 15.54
N ALA A 78 11.27 9.19 15.15
CA ALA A 78 12.40 9.02 16.05
C ALA A 78 13.01 10.36 16.47
N LEU A 79 13.11 11.33 15.56
CA LEU A 79 13.57 12.68 15.89
C LEU A 79 12.68 13.36 16.95
N ILE A 80 11.37 13.23 16.82
CA ILE A 80 10.41 13.74 17.81
C ILE A 80 10.51 12.99 19.13
N CYS A 81 10.62 11.67 19.09
CA CYS A 81 10.82 10.88 20.32
C CYS A 81 12.11 11.27 21.05
N CYS A 82 13.18 11.61 20.33
CA CYS A 82 14.42 12.10 20.95
C CYS A 82 14.21 13.47 21.64
N THR A 83 13.41 14.37 21.07
CA THR A 83 13.08 15.63 21.76
C THR A 83 12.19 15.40 22.99
N ALA A 84 11.28 14.43 22.92
CA ALA A 84 10.42 14.05 24.02
C ALA A 84 11.18 13.44 25.23
N PHE A 85 12.41 12.96 25.02
CA PHE A 85 13.29 12.44 26.08
C PHE A 85 13.57 13.45 27.19
N PHE A 86 13.58 14.74 26.87
CA PHE A 86 13.81 15.80 27.86
C PHE A 86 12.60 16.09 28.75
N ILE A 87 11.40 15.61 28.39
CA ILE A 87 10.14 15.97 29.05
C ILE A 87 9.46 14.73 29.65
N ASN A 88 9.66 13.56 29.07
CA ASN A 88 8.96 12.34 29.44
C ASN A 88 9.88 11.29 30.08
N ASP A 89 9.26 10.35 30.80
CA ASP A 89 9.96 9.19 31.36
C ASP A 89 10.58 8.32 30.28
N PHE A 90 11.76 7.79 30.55
CA PHE A 90 12.52 6.89 29.67
C PHE A 90 11.65 5.75 29.11
N ARG A 91 10.76 5.16 29.93
CA ARG A 91 9.86 4.09 29.53
C ARG A 91 8.92 4.51 28.38
N MET A 92 8.36 5.72 28.44
CA MET A 92 7.47 6.24 27.42
C MET A 92 8.19 6.53 26.11
N VAL A 93 9.43 7.01 26.19
CA VAL A 93 10.27 7.28 25.03
C VAL A 93 10.61 5.98 24.29
N VAL A 94 10.96 4.93 25.02
CA VAL A 94 11.25 3.61 24.43
C VAL A 94 10.03 3.02 23.73
N ILE A 95 8.86 3.09 24.37
CA ILE A 95 7.59 2.63 23.78
C ILE A 95 7.28 3.43 22.51
N GLY A 96 7.47 4.76 22.55
CA GLY A 96 7.28 5.63 21.39
C GLY A 96 8.22 5.30 20.21
N LEU A 97 9.49 5.01 20.49
CA LEU A 97 10.45 4.58 19.47
C LEU A 97 10.07 3.24 18.83
N ILE A 98 9.67 2.27 19.64
CA ILE A 98 9.17 0.98 19.13
C ILE A 98 7.91 1.19 18.28
N GLY A 99 6.97 2.02 18.75
CA GLY A 99 5.76 2.33 18.02
C GLY A 99 6.02 3.00 16.67
N THR A 100 6.90 3.99 16.61
CA THR A 100 7.26 4.66 15.35
C THR A 100 7.99 3.73 14.38
N TRP A 101 8.85 2.86 14.86
CA TRP A 101 9.54 1.87 14.04
C TRP A 101 8.55 0.85 13.45
N LEU A 102 7.66 0.30 14.28
CA LEU A 102 6.59 -0.60 13.83
C LEU A 102 5.67 0.09 12.81
N ASN A 103 5.26 1.34 13.08
CA ASN A 103 4.45 2.14 12.16
C ASN A 103 5.08 2.23 10.78
N GLY A 104 6.37 2.52 10.68
CA GLY A 104 7.08 2.58 9.40
C GLY A 104 7.11 1.26 8.64
N ILE A 105 7.32 0.13 9.33
CA ILE A 105 7.29 -1.20 8.71
C ILE A 105 5.89 -1.48 8.14
N VAL A 106 4.86 -1.21 8.93
CA VAL A 106 3.46 -1.48 8.52
C VAL A 106 3.05 -0.58 7.36
N ILE A 107 3.43 0.71 7.36
CA ILE A 107 3.21 1.63 6.22
C ILE A 107 3.84 1.07 4.95
N ASN A 108 5.11 0.65 4.99
CA ASN A 108 5.79 0.09 3.83
C ASN A 108 5.07 -1.17 3.31
N TYR A 109 4.63 -2.03 4.20
CA TYR A 109 3.89 -3.24 3.83
C TYR A 109 2.56 -2.90 3.14
N PHE A 110 1.77 -2.00 3.70
CA PHE A 110 0.51 -1.57 3.11
C PHE A 110 0.72 -0.84 1.78
N THR A 111 1.65 0.10 1.70
CA THR A 111 1.97 0.85 0.47
C THR A 111 2.42 -0.11 -0.64
N ALA A 112 3.35 -1.01 -0.34
CA ALA A 112 3.80 -2.01 -1.30
C ALA A 112 2.68 -2.97 -1.74
N SER A 113 1.73 -3.26 -0.85
CA SER A 113 0.56 -4.10 -1.17
C SER A 113 -0.43 -3.40 -2.09
N LEU A 114 -0.63 -2.09 -1.89
CA LEU A 114 -1.54 -1.26 -2.69
C LEU A 114 -1.00 -0.97 -4.10
N ASP A 115 0.33 -0.86 -4.25
CA ASP A 115 0.98 -0.53 -5.53
C ASP A 115 1.44 -1.77 -6.32
N ARG A 116 1.04 -2.96 -5.91
CA ARG A 116 1.43 -4.20 -6.60
C ARG A 116 0.90 -4.21 -8.03
N ARG A 117 1.83 -4.23 -8.97
CA ARG A 117 1.55 -4.54 -10.37
C ARG A 117 1.85 -6.02 -10.63
N LYS A 118 0.97 -6.65 -11.38
CA LYS A 118 1.14 -8.05 -11.79
C LYS A 118 1.73 -8.08 -13.19
N ARG A 119 2.81 -8.83 -13.34
CA ARG A 119 3.29 -9.26 -14.65
C ARG A 119 2.45 -10.45 -15.08
N VAL A 120 1.71 -10.28 -16.15
CA VAL A 120 0.82 -11.31 -16.70
C VAL A 120 1.43 -11.81 -17.99
N CYS A 121 1.59 -13.13 -18.10
CA CYS A 121 2.03 -13.83 -19.29
C CYS A 121 0.86 -14.68 -19.75
N ILE A 122 0.43 -14.50 -20.99
CA ILE A 122 -0.72 -15.19 -21.55
C ILE A 122 -0.32 -15.86 -22.87
N ILE A 123 -0.55 -17.16 -22.94
CA ILE A 123 -0.34 -17.95 -24.14
C ILE A 123 -1.71 -18.36 -24.67
N SER A 124 -2.05 -17.95 -25.88
CA SER A 124 -3.32 -18.31 -26.51
C SER A 124 -3.20 -18.31 -28.03
N ARG A 125 -3.97 -19.16 -28.68
CA ARG A 125 -4.13 -19.13 -30.14
C ARG A 125 -4.87 -17.88 -30.60
N GLU A 126 -5.76 -17.34 -29.75
CA GLU A 126 -6.54 -16.13 -30.00
C GLU A 126 -5.84 -14.87 -29.43
N TYR A 127 -4.52 -14.84 -29.46
CA TYR A 127 -3.73 -13.76 -28.86
C TYR A 127 -4.09 -12.36 -29.40
N GLU A 128 -4.51 -12.25 -30.67
CA GLU A 128 -4.90 -10.97 -31.27
C GLU A 128 -6.11 -10.32 -30.56
N ARG A 129 -7.10 -11.11 -30.13
CA ARG A 129 -8.29 -10.61 -29.41
C ARG A 129 -7.89 -10.11 -28.03
N ILE A 130 -7.04 -10.87 -27.32
CA ILE A 130 -6.53 -10.51 -26.00
C ILE A 130 -5.67 -9.25 -26.10
N ARG A 131 -4.80 -9.18 -27.11
CA ARG A 131 -3.99 -8.00 -27.38
C ARG A 131 -4.84 -6.76 -27.63
N ALA A 132 -5.88 -6.89 -28.48
CA ALA A 132 -6.78 -5.78 -28.79
C ALA A 132 -7.47 -5.25 -27.51
N TYR A 133 -7.93 -6.14 -26.65
CA TYR A 133 -8.54 -5.76 -25.35
C TYR A 133 -7.54 -5.05 -24.44
N ILE A 134 -6.30 -5.56 -24.30
CA ILE A 134 -5.27 -4.93 -23.46
C ILE A 134 -4.93 -3.52 -23.97
N VAL A 135 -4.81 -3.34 -25.29
CA VAL A 135 -4.38 -2.06 -25.88
C VAL A 135 -5.52 -1.06 -25.92
N ASN A 136 -6.73 -1.47 -26.35
CA ASN A 136 -7.84 -0.56 -26.59
C ASN A 136 -8.70 -0.29 -25.37
N ASP A 137 -9.00 -1.33 -24.59
CA ASP A 137 -9.93 -1.21 -23.45
C ASP A 137 -9.16 -0.91 -22.14
N LEU A 138 -8.07 -1.62 -21.86
CA LEU A 138 -7.25 -1.36 -20.69
C LEU A 138 -6.23 -0.23 -20.89
N VAL A 139 -6.01 0.19 -22.14
CA VAL A 139 -5.03 1.25 -22.52
C VAL A 139 -3.65 0.95 -21.93
N ARG A 140 -3.21 -0.30 -22.03
CA ARG A 140 -1.90 -0.76 -21.53
C ARG A 140 -1.02 -1.28 -22.64
N GLY A 141 0.29 -1.07 -22.45
CA GLY A 141 1.30 -1.65 -23.34
C GLY A 141 1.40 -3.16 -23.12
N CYS A 142 1.60 -3.90 -24.20
CA CYS A 142 1.93 -5.32 -24.15
C CYS A 142 3.11 -5.64 -25.07
N THR A 143 3.85 -6.68 -24.71
CA THR A 143 4.96 -7.20 -25.50
C THR A 143 4.60 -8.59 -25.99
N LEU A 144 4.84 -8.86 -27.28
CA LEU A 144 4.62 -10.16 -27.88
C LEU A 144 5.95 -10.89 -27.99
N TYR A 145 6.00 -12.10 -27.46
CA TYR A 145 7.11 -13.02 -27.64
C TYR A 145 6.69 -14.19 -28.51
N THR A 146 7.61 -14.65 -29.32
CA THR A 146 7.45 -15.95 -30.03
C THR A 146 8.08 -17.00 -29.15
N ILE A 147 7.28 -17.97 -28.73
CA ILE A 147 7.69 -19.06 -27.85
C ILE A 147 7.52 -20.40 -28.57
N GLU A 148 8.31 -21.38 -28.17
CA GLU A 148 8.22 -22.74 -28.63
C GLU A 148 7.83 -23.65 -27.47
N GLY A 149 6.79 -24.47 -27.65
CA GLY A 149 6.32 -25.41 -26.65
C GLY A 149 7.35 -26.52 -26.43
N GLY A 150 7.93 -26.58 -25.21
CA GLY A 150 8.98 -27.56 -24.89
C GLY A 150 8.58 -29.04 -25.00
N TYR A 151 7.28 -29.33 -25.01
CA TYR A 151 6.76 -30.69 -25.18
C TYR A 151 6.28 -30.98 -26.63
N THR A 152 5.60 -30.01 -27.25
CA THR A 152 4.96 -30.17 -28.53
C THR A 152 5.83 -29.68 -29.72
N GLY A 153 6.83 -28.80 -29.46
CA GLY A 153 7.59 -28.10 -30.50
C GLY A 153 6.74 -27.07 -31.24
N GLU A 154 5.49 -26.82 -30.85
CA GLU A 154 4.64 -25.84 -31.54
C GLU A 154 5.08 -24.42 -31.23
N VAL A 155 5.15 -23.59 -32.29
CA VAL A 155 5.43 -22.15 -32.15
C VAL A 155 4.14 -21.42 -31.81
N SER A 156 4.16 -20.69 -30.73
CA SER A 156 3.02 -19.91 -30.21
C SER A 156 3.43 -18.48 -29.92
N LYS A 157 2.44 -17.60 -29.65
CA LYS A 157 2.66 -16.23 -29.19
C LYS A 157 2.29 -16.09 -27.73
N GLU A 158 3.21 -15.52 -26.97
CA GLU A 158 2.98 -15.09 -25.58
C GLU A 158 2.81 -13.59 -25.54
N ILE A 159 1.75 -13.14 -24.84
CA ILE A 159 1.51 -11.73 -24.53
C ILE A 159 1.99 -11.49 -23.11
N GLN A 160 2.87 -10.50 -22.94
CA GLN A 160 3.31 -10.05 -21.65
C GLN A 160 2.84 -8.61 -21.40
N SER A 161 2.18 -8.37 -20.28
CA SER A 161 1.75 -7.04 -19.86
C SER A 161 1.90 -6.85 -18.36
N LEU A 162 2.05 -5.57 -17.93
CA LEU A 162 2.07 -5.16 -16.53
C LEU A 162 0.73 -4.50 -16.20
N LEU A 163 -0.07 -5.19 -15.41
CA LEU A 163 -1.43 -4.79 -15.05
C LEU A 163 -1.56 -4.53 -13.55
N THR A 164 -2.48 -3.63 -13.18
CA THR A 164 -2.95 -3.51 -11.80
C THR A 164 -3.82 -4.71 -11.43
N GLN A 165 -4.14 -4.85 -10.13
CA GLN A 165 -5.01 -5.93 -9.66
C GLN A 165 -6.42 -5.86 -10.28
N GLU A 166 -6.95 -4.65 -10.46
CA GLU A 166 -8.26 -4.39 -11.06
C GLU A 166 -8.28 -4.69 -12.56
N GLU A 167 -7.26 -4.22 -13.28
CA GLU A 167 -7.10 -4.50 -14.73
C GLU A 167 -6.91 -6.00 -15.00
N PHE A 168 -6.18 -6.69 -14.14
CA PHE A 168 -6.05 -8.14 -14.22
C PHE A 168 -7.39 -8.85 -14.02
N ALA A 169 -8.19 -8.43 -13.03
CA ALA A 169 -9.52 -9.00 -12.79
C ALA A 169 -10.45 -8.77 -14.01
N SER A 170 -10.42 -7.57 -14.60
CA SER A 170 -11.18 -7.25 -15.81
C SER A 170 -10.74 -8.09 -17.02
N LEU A 171 -9.43 -8.28 -17.21
CA LEU A 171 -8.90 -9.13 -18.26
C LEU A 171 -9.31 -10.60 -18.10
N MET A 172 -9.29 -11.12 -16.87
CA MET A 172 -9.72 -12.48 -16.58
C MET A 172 -11.23 -12.67 -16.79
N ALA A 173 -12.04 -11.65 -16.48
CA ALA A 173 -13.47 -11.66 -16.78
C ALA A 173 -13.71 -11.71 -18.30
N TYR A 174 -13.02 -10.86 -19.06
CA TYR A 174 -13.10 -10.85 -20.53
C TYR A 174 -12.72 -12.19 -21.16
N ILE A 175 -11.61 -12.80 -20.71
CA ILE A 175 -11.16 -14.11 -21.22
C ILE A 175 -12.22 -15.19 -20.94
N ARG A 176 -12.83 -15.16 -19.76
CA ARG A 176 -13.87 -16.12 -19.35
C ARG A 176 -15.17 -15.92 -20.11
N GLU A 177 -15.64 -14.68 -20.25
CA GLU A 177 -16.89 -14.34 -20.96
C GLU A 177 -16.83 -14.70 -22.46
N ASN A 178 -15.65 -14.61 -23.06
CA ASN A 178 -15.44 -14.93 -24.47
C ASN A 178 -14.99 -16.39 -24.70
N ASP A 179 -14.93 -17.23 -23.66
CA ASP A 179 -14.50 -18.63 -23.72
C ASP A 179 -13.14 -18.82 -24.41
N ILE A 180 -12.22 -17.85 -24.22
CA ILE A 180 -10.90 -17.88 -24.84
C ILE A 180 -10.02 -18.88 -24.07
N LYS A 181 -9.50 -19.88 -24.79
CA LYS A 181 -8.54 -20.84 -24.21
C LYS A 181 -7.18 -20.15 -24.08
N ALA A 182 -6.80 -19.81 -22.87
CA ALA A 182 -5.55 -19.19 -22.52
C ALA A 182 -4.89 -19.88 -21.31
N PHE A 183 -3.55 -19.90 -21.32
CA PHE A 183 -2.71 -20.34 -20.22
C PHE A 183 -1.90 -19.17 -19.67
#